data_114f7538a662ce4eea7bba822f0345b9
#
_entry.id   114f7538a662ce4eea7bba822f0345b9
#
_cell.length_a   1.000
_cell.length_b   1.000
_cell.length_c   1.000
_cell.angle_alpha   90.00
_cell.angle_beta   90.00
_cell.angle_gamma   90.00
#
_symmetry.space_group_name_H-M   'P 1'
#
loop_
_entity.id
_entity.type
_entity.pdbx_description
1 polymer ?
#
loop_
_entity_poly.entity_id
_entity_poly.type
_entity_poly.pdbx_seq_one_letter_code
_entity_poly.pdbx_strand_id
1 'polypeptide(L)'
;MNDRAMPGSDWVAASATELAREIRTGRRSSVEVVSAVLDRIDAVNPRINAVVQRVDGVLEAAERADAERQRGDMLGPLHGLPFTIKDSYDTAGIVTTVGTIGWRDRVPETDATVVARLRAAGAILVGKTNTPEFTWSDETDNDVYGRTSNPYDMARTPGGSSGGSAAIVAAGASPFDVGSDTADSIRQPSHVCGVAGIKPTSGRVPRTGHSPDFRGLFQSFTQLGPIARRVEDLALILPIIAGPDGMDPYIYPVPLRDPAAVRMHGLRVALFTDNGVRTPTPETVDAVRAAAAALADGGAAVEERRPAAIDEAWDALTGMISADGHAWLTRLINDAGTSGHGSYDTRGWVEFTDPLPGDELTALVERADGVRSRMLHWMADVDVIVCPAMPQPAILHGGSNDPGFGDTYSDIHNLTGFPSVVVRGGTSPEGLPIGVQLVAGPWREDVALAAARAVEAASGGWQPPPL
;
A
#
# COMPACT_ATOMS: atom_id res chain seq x y z
N MET A 1 -31.65 -27.29 -13.09
CA MET A 1 -30.30 -27.46 -13.67
C MET A 1 -29.33 -27.16 -12.57
N ASN A 2 -28.53 -28.17 -12.21
CA ASN A 2 -27.67 -28.17 -11.04
C ASN A 2 -26.55 -27.11 -11.18
N ASP A 3 -26.64 -26.02 -10.42
CA ASP A 3 -25.48 -25.15 -10.11
C ASP A 3 -24.70 -25.83 -8.97
N ARG A 4 -23.78 -26.73 -9.37
CA ARG A 4 -22.83 -27.32 -8.43
C ARG A 4 -21.85 -26.22 -8.02
N ALA A 5 -21.77 -25.94 -6.72
CA ALA A 5 -20.68 -25.22 -6.09
C ALA A 5 -19.33 -25.66 -6.70
N MET A 6 -18.58 -24.71 -7.25
CA MET A 6 -17.27 -24.94 -7.84
C MET A 6 -16.25 -25.32 -6.78
N PRO A 7 -15.30 -26.22 -7.07
CA PRO A 7 -14.28 -26.62 -6.09
C PRO A 7 -13.36 -25.44 -5.73
N GLY A 8 -12.89 -25.40 -4.52
CA GLY A 8 -12.02 -24.54 -3.75
C GLY A 8 -10.99 -23.56 -4.37
N SER A 9 -10.94 -23.36 -5.69
CA SER A 9 -9.96 -22.49 -6.35
C SER A 9 -10.52 -21.13 -6.82
N ASP A 10 -11.82 -21.01 -7.03
CA ASP A 10 -12.41 -19.83 -7.68
C ASP A 10 -12.50 -18.60 -6.76
N TRP A 11 -12.61 -18.80 -5.45
CA TRP A 11 -12.63 -17.69 -4.50
C TRP A 11 -11.29 -16.97 -4.40
N VAL A 12 -10.16 -17.65 -4.65
CA VAL A 12 -8.81 -17.06 -4.66
C VAL A 12 -8.69 -15.96 -5.73
N ALA A 13 -9.39 -16.14 -6.86
CA ALA A 13 -9.39 -15.19 -7.95
C ALA A 13 -10.47 -14.09 -7.80
N ALA A 14 -11.47 -14.29 -6.92
CA ALA A 14 -12.55 -13.33 -6.72
C ALA A 14 -12.04 -12.03 -6.08
N SER A 15 -12.60 -10.90 -6.49
CA SER A 15 -12.31 -9.61 -5.87
C SER A 15 -12.96 -9.49 -4.48
N ALA A 16 -12.44 -8.61 -3.62
CA ALA A 16 -13.08 -8.27 -2.34
C ALA A 16 -14.51 -7.74 -2.57
N THR A 17 -14.69 -6.95 -3.61
CA THR A 17 -15.98 -6.41 -4.06
C THR A 17 -16.97 -7.51 -4.42
N GLU A 18 -16.52 -8.52 -5.17
CA GLU A 18 -17.34 -9.67 -5.52
C GLU A 18 -17.69 -10.50 -4.29
N LEU A 19 -16.72 -10.85 -3.44
CA LEU A 19 -16.95 -11.62 -2.22
C LEU A 19 -17.91 -10.90 -1.27
N ALA A 20 -17.76 -9.58 -1.04
CA ALA A 20 -18.68 -8.80 -0.23
C ALA A 20 -20.12 -8.83 -0.79
N ARG A 21 -20.27 -8.76 -2.11
CA ARG A 21 -21.58 -8.88 -2.78
C ARG A 21 -22.18 -10.27 -2.60
N GLU A 22 -21.37 -11.34 -2.73
CA GLU A 22 -21.83 -12.72 -2.60
C GLU A 22 -22.26 -13.04 -1.18
N ILE A 23 -21.52 -12.60 -0.17
CA ILE A 23 -21.89 -12.73 1.24
C ILE A 23 -23.22 -11.98 1.50
N ARG A 24 -23.31 -10.73 1.09
CA ARG A 24 -24.50 -9.92 1.32
C ARG A 24 -25.75 -10.47 0.66
N THR A 25 -25.62 -11.07 -0.53
CA THR A 25 -26.75 -11.71 -1.24
C THR A 25 -27.04 -13.14 -0.81
N GLY A 26 -26.22 -13.73 0.06
CA GLY A 26 -26.35 -15.10 0.54
C GLY A 26 -25.99 -16.17 -0.50
N ARG A 27 -25.30 -15.79 -1.58
CA ARG A 27 -24.74 -16.77 -2.53
C ARG A 27 -23.57 -17.53 -1.93
N ARG A 28 -22.83 -16.89 -1.01
CA ARG A 28 -21.84 -17.52 -0.12
C ARG A 28 -22.12 -17.10 1.29
N SER A 29 -21.78 -17.93 2.26
CA SER A 29 -21.77 -17.54 3.67
C SER A 29 -20.44 -16.87 4.03
N SER A 30 -20.45 -16.05 5.08
CA SER A 30 -19.23 -15.52 5.67
C SER A 30 -18.32 -16.64 6.18
N VAL A 31 -18.90 -17.67 6.78
CA VAL A 31 -18.18 -18.88 7.25
C VAL A 31 -17.42 -19.55 6.10
N GLU A 32 -18.06 -19.76 4.93
CA GLU A 32 -17.37 -20.35 3.77
C GLU A 32 -16.17 -19.52 3.32
N VAL A 33 -16.32 -18.20 3.21
CA VAL A 33 -15.24 -17.31 2.74
C VAL A 33 -14.13 -17.21 3.78
N VAL A 34 -14.45 -17.05 5.06
CA VAL A 34 -13.46 -16.96 6.15
C VAL A 34 -12.70 -18.28 6.28
N SER A 35 -13.39 -19.44 6.26
CA SER A 35 -12.73 -20.75 6.32
C SER A 35 -11.75 -20.92 5.16
N ALA A 36 -12.18 -20.60 3.94
CA ALA A 36 -11.33 -20.69 2.77
C ALA A 36 -10.09 -19.78 2.83
N VAL A 37 -10.22 -18.55 3.39
CA VAL A 37 -9.09 -17.65 3.65
C VAL A 37 -8.14 -18.25 4.68
N LEU A 38 -8.65 -18.79 5.79
CA LEU A 38 -7.84 -19.43 6.82
C LEU A 38 -7.07 -20.63 6.27
N ASP A 39 -7.73 -21.52 5.51
CA ASP A 39 -7.11 -22.68 4.86
C ASP A 39 -6.00 -22.25 3.90
N ARG A 40 -6.24 -21.17 3.12
CA ARG A 40 -5.23 -20.66 2.20
C ARG A 40 -4.05 -20.03 2.94
N ILE A 41 -4.28 -19.28 4.03
CA ILE A 41 -3.19 -18.78 4.89
C ILE A 41 -2.38 -19.97 5.40
N ASP A 42 -3.01 -21.02 5.91
CA ASP A 42 -2.32 -22.19 6.45
C ASP A 42 -1.48 -22.92 5.38
N ALA A 43 -1.95 -22.94 4.14
CA ALA A 43 -1.24 -23.55 3.02
C ALA A 43 -0.02 -22.75 2.56
N VAL A 44 -0.11 -21.41 2.52
CA VAL A 44 0.93 -20.57 1.89
C VAL A 44 1.86 -19.89 2.88
N ASN A 45 1.36 -19.52 4.06
CA ASN A 45 2.11 -18.72 5.03
C ASN A 45 3.39 -19.39 5.56
N PRO A 46 3.47 -20.72 5.74
CA PRO A 46 4.72 -21.38 6.13
C PRO A 46 5.87 -21.15 5.12
N ARG A 47 5.57 -20.82 3.87
CA ARG A 47 6.55 -20.52 2.83
C ARG A 47 6.90 -19.05 2.75
N ILE A 48 5.88 -18.17 2.85
CA ILE A 48 6.06 -16.73 2.61
C ILE A 48 6.20 -15.90 3.88
N ASN A 49 5.77 -16.40 5.05
CA ASN A 49 5.82 -15.70 6.34
C ASN A 49 5.23 -14.28 6.29
N ALA A 50 4.04 -14.15 5.72
CA ALA A 50 3.38 -12.87 5.51
C ALA A 50 2.41 -12.50 6.64
N VAL A 51 1.67 -13.48 7.21
CA VAL A 51 0.79 -13.29 8.38
C VAL A 51 1.54 -13.71 9.63
N VAL A 52 1.71 -12.78 10.55
CA VAL A 52 2.57 -12.96 11.75
C VAL A 52 1.80 -13.03 13.06
N GLN A 53 0.57 -12.52 13.09
CA GLN A 53 -0.38 -12.70 14.20
C GLN A 53 -1.72 -13.17 13.63
N ARG A 54 -2.26 -14.23 14.21
CA ARG A 54 -3.60 -14.74 13.91
C ARG A 54 -4.59 -14.14 14.90
N VAL A 55 -5.82 -13.97 14.47
CA VAL A 55 -6.90 -13.48 15.33
C VAL A 55 -7.77 -14.66 15.75
N ASP A 56 -8.05 -14.77 17.03
CA ASP A 56 -8.94 -15.80 17.57
C ASP A 56 -10.41 -15.45 17.35
N GLY A 57 -11.28 -16.47 17.34
CA GLY A 57 -12.73 -16.26 17.28
C GLY A 57 -13.26 -15.75 15.93
N VAL A 58 -12.46 -15.88 14.84
CA VAL A 58 -12.85 -15.38 13.50
C VAL A 58 -13.99 -16.19 12.88
N LEU A 59 -14.06 -17.50 13.14
CA LEU A 59 -15.17 -18.34 12.65
C LEU A 59 -16.46 -18.01 13.38
N GLU A 60 -16.42 -17.79 14.69
CA GLU A 60 -17.58 -17.34 15.47
C GLU A 60 -18.03 -15.94 15.01
N ALA A 61 -17.11 -15.07 14.61
CA ALA A 61 -17.46 -13.77 14.03
C ALA A 61 -18.15 -13.95 12.66
N ALA A 62 -17.70 -14.89 11.85
CA ALA A 62 -18.33 -15.23 10.56
C ALA A 62 -19.74 -15.84 10.76
N GLU A 63 -19.91 -16.73 11.73
CA GLU A 63 -21.23 -17.30 12.09
C GLU A 63 -22.21 -16.19 12.53
N ARG A 64 -21.75 -15.23 13.35
CA ARG A 64 -22.57 -14.07 13.74
C ARG A 64 -22.97 -13.22 12.55
N ALA A 65 -22.05 -12.97 11.61
CA ALA A 65 -22.33 -12.23 10.39
C ALA A 65 -23.38 -12.94 9.53
N ASP A 66 -23.28 -14.26 9.37
CA ASP A 66 -24.29 -15.04 8.64
C ASP A 66 -25.65 -15.01 9.32
N ALA A 67 -25.70 -15.08 10.65
CA ALA A 67 -26.94 -14.98 11.43
C ALA A 67 -27.59 -13.58 11.32
N GLU A 68 -26.80 -12.50 11.35
CA GLU A 68 -27.26 -11.12 11.15
C GLU A 68 -27.88 -10.95 9.77
N ARG A 69 -27.22 -11.44 8.73
CA ARG A 69 -27.76 -11.42 7.36
C ARG A 69 -29.09 -12.19 7.27
N GLN A 70 -29.18 -13.38 7.88
CA GLN A 70 -30.41 -14.20 7.86
C GLN A 70 -31.59 -13.53 8.58
N ARG A 71 -31.33 -12.73 9.63
CA ARG A 71 -32.36 -11.94 10.31
C ARG A 71 -32.82 -10.72 9.50
N GLY A 72 -32.13 -10.37 8.41
CA GLY A 72 -32.40 -9.17 7.61
C GLY A 72 -31.91 -7.88 8.27
N ASP A 73 -30.90 -7.95 9.11
CA ASP A 73 -30.28 -6.78 9.74
C ASP A 73 -29.66 -5.85 8.68
N MET A 74 -29.47 -4.58 9.03
CA MET A 74 -28.84 -3.62 8.13
C MET A 74 -27.34 -3.90 8.07
N LEU A 75 -26.85 -4.35 6.89
CA LEU A 75 -25.48 -4.80 6.71
C LEU A 75 -24.56 -3.70 6.20
N GLY A 76 -23.35 -3.62 6.77
CA GLY A 76 -22.28 -2.76 6.26
C GLY A 76 -21.76 -3.20 4.88
N PRO A 77 -21.01 -2.34 4.18
CA PRO A 77 -20.49 -2.64 2.83
C PRO A 77 -19.51 -3.81 2.79
N LEU A 78 -18.82 -4.12 3.89
CA LEU A 78 -17.85 -5.21 4.03
C LEU A 78 -18.35 -6.33 4.94
N HIS A 79 -19.66 -6.43 5.17
CA HIS A 79 -20.27 -7.38 6.10
C HIS A 79 -19.80 -8.81 5.86
N GLY A 80 -19.16 -9.42 6.87
CA GLY A 80 -18.69 -10.80 6.86
C GLY A 80 -17.44 -11.05 5.99
N LEU A 81 -16.86 -10.02 5.36
CA LEU A 81 -15.69 -10.14 4.51
C LEU A 81 -14.41 -10.21 5.36
N PRO A 82 -13.55 -11.24 5.23
CA PRO A 82 -12.27 -11.29 5.91
C PRO A 82 -11.27 -10.30 5.34
N PHE A 83 -10.35 -9.80 6.20
CA PHE A 83 -9.21 -8.98 5.81
C PHE A 83 -8.01 -9.19 6.73
N THR A 84 -6.84 -8.83 6.24
CA THR A 84 -5.61 -8.68 7.03
C THR A 84 -5.21 -7.23 7.16
N ILE A 85 -4.32 -6.91 8.10
CA ILE A 85 -3.82 -5.55 8.30
C ILE A 85 -2.35 -5.55 8.69
N LYS A 86 -1.59 -4.58 8.19
CA LYS A 86 -0.17 -4.42 8.54
C LYS A 86 0.04 -4.31 10.06
N ASP A 87 1.10 -4.92 10.58
CA ASP A 87 1.41 -4.93 12.02
C ASP A 87 1.87 -3.57 12.58
N SER A 88 1.71 -2.51 11.81
CA SER A 88 1.87 -1.12 12.23
C SER A 88 0.59 -0.46 12.73
N TYR A 89 -0.56 -1.12 12.64
CA TYR A 89 -1.84 -0.60 13.11
C TYR A 89 -2.19 -1.16 14.48
N ASP A 90 -2.45 -0.30 15.44
CA ASP A 90 -2.97 -0.67 16.74
C ASP A 90 -4.30 -1.41 16.56
N THR A 91 -4.39 -2.57 17.19
CA THR A 91 -5.55 -3.44 17.11
C THR A 91 -5.89 -3.91 18.52
N ALA A 92 -7.04 -3.51 19.03
CA ALA A 92 -7.46 -3.77 20.39
C ALA A 92 -7.42 -5.27 20.71
N GLY A 93 -6.71 -5.63 21.79
CA GLY A 93 -6.59 -7.00 22.26
C GLY A 93 -5.68 -7.92 21.44
N ILE A 94 -4.99 -7.40 20.42
CA ILE A 94 -4.10 -8.19 19.54
C ILE A 94 -2.69 -7.61 19.58
N VAL A 95 -1.69 -8.49 19.75
CA VAL A 95 -0.28 -8.09 19.75
C VAL A 95 0.04 -7.26 18.51
N THR A 96 0.67 -6.11 18.71
CA THR A 96 1.07 -5.16 17.66
C THR A 96 2.50 -4.74 17.91
N THR A 97 3.44 -5.31 17.15
CA THR A 97 4.87 -5.19 17.43
C THR A 97 5.57 -4.11 16.62
N VAL A 98 4.99 -3.72 15.46
CA VAL A 98 5.66 -2.85 14.48
C VAL A 98 7.04 -3.39 14.07
N GLY A 99 7.21 -4.72 14.11
CA GLY A 99 8.46 -5.41 13.80
C GLY A 99 9.59 -5.22 14.84
N THR A 100 9.34 -4.57 15.98
CA THR A 100 10.39 -4.33 17.00
C THR A 100 10.29 -5.28 18.18
N ILE A 101 11.43 -5.80 18.62
CA ILE A 101 11.54 -6.66 19.80
C ILE A 101 11.04 -5.96 21.06
N GLY A 102 11.22 -4.65 21.16
CA GLY A 102 10.79 -3.88 22.31
C GLY A 102 9.27 -3.91 22.54
N TRP A 103 8.49 -4.12 21.47
CA TRP A 103 7.02 -4.22 21.54
C TRP A 103 6.48 -5.63 21.23
N ARG A 104 7.30 -6.66 21.30
CA ARG A 104 6.87 -8.02 20.93
C ARG A 104 5.66 -8.55 21.71
N ASP A 105 5.42 -8.01 22.92
CA ASP A 105 4.27 -8.37 23.77
C ASP A 105 3.29 -7.21 23.94
N ARG A 106 3.41 -6.14 23.15
CA ARG A 106 2.55 -4.96 23.26
C ARG A 106 1.17 -5.27 22.70
N VAL A 107 0.16 -5.11 23.54
CA VAL A 107 -1.26 -5.26 23.19
C VAL A 107 -1.96 -3.91 23.31
N PRO A 108 -2.36 -3.27 22.22
CA PRO A 108 -3.13 -2.03 22.26
C PRO A 108 -4.51 -2.21 22.93
N GLU A 109 -4.98 -1.18 23.64
CA GLU A 109 -6.30 -1.16 24.25
C GLU A 109 -7.39 -0.70 23.27
N THR A 110 -7.01 0.03 22.22
CA THR A 110 -7.93 0.62 21.25
C THR A 110 -7.49 0.29 19.82
N ASP A 111 -8.45 0.21 18.92
CA ASP A 111 -8.18 0.09 17.48
C ASP A 111 -7.67 1.41 16.90
N ALA A 112 -6.76 1.32 15.95
CA ALA A 112 -6.49 2.41 15.02
C ALA A 112 -7.79 2.80 14.28
N THR A 113 -7.94 4.09 13.93
CA THR A 113 -9.14 4.58 13.24
C THR A 113 -9.51 3.75 12.02
N VAL A 114 -8.52 3.34 11.22
CA VAL A 114 -8.71 2.50 10.03
C VAL A 114 -9.29 1.14 10.42
N VAL A 115 -8.76 0.49 11.45
CA VAL A 115 -9.24 -0.82 11.95
C VAL A 115 -10.68 -0.71 12.45
N ALA A 116 -10.97 0.30 13.29
CA ALA A 116 -12.30 0.55 13.82
C ALA A 116 -13.34 0.76 12.70
N ARG A 117 -12.99 1.52 11.66
CA ARG A 117 -13.86 1.78 10.52
C ARG A 117 -14.13 0.53 9.68
N LEU A 118 -13.12 -0.30 9.43
CA LEU A 118 -13.28 -1.56 8.70
C LEU A 118 -14.16 -2.54 9.48
N ARG A 119 -13.95 -2.66 10.81
CA ARG A 119 -14.83 -3.46 11.70
C ARG A 119 -16.27 -2.92 11.72
N ALA A 120 -16.43 -1.60 11.81
CA ALA A 120 -17.77 -0.97 11.76
C ALA A 120 -18.46 -1.17 10.40
N ALA A 121 -17.71 -1.31 9.31
CA ALA A 121 -18.22 -1.67 8.00
C ALA A 121 -18.59 -3.17 7.88
N GLY A 122 -18.35 -3.96 8.94
CA GLY A 122 -18.68 -5.39 9.03
C GLY A 122 -17.56 -6.33 8.59
N ALA A 123 -16.35 -5.84 8.32
CA ALA A 123 -15.22 -6.70 7.95
C ALA A 123 -14.67 -7.48 9.16
N ILE A 124 -14.18 -8.69 8.90
CA ILE A 124 -13.64 -9.62 9.92
C ILE A 124 -12.11 -9.65 9.79
N LEU A 125 -11.41 -9.13 10.79
CA LEU A 125 -9.94 -9.20 10.84
C LEU A 125 -9.50 -10.64 11.13
N VAL A 126 -8.67 -11.22 10.24
CA VAL A 126 -8.19 -12.60 10.36
C VAL A 126 -6.71 -12.70 10.76
N GLY A 127 -5.94 -11.63 10.59
CA GLY A 127 -4.54 -11.62 10.98
C GLY A 127 -3.83 -10.30 10.74
N LYS A 128 -2.64 -10.17 11.31
CA LYS A 128 -1.74 -9.05 11.09
C LYS A 128 -0.58 -9.47 10.18
N THR A 129 -0.17 -8.58 9.29
CA THR A 129 0.85 -8.85 8.28
C THR A 129 2.18 -8.23 8.61
N ASN A 130 3.26 -8.92 8.23
CA ASN A 130 4.62 -8.58 8.57
C ASN A 130 5.05 -7.22 7.99
N THR A 131 5.93 -6.54 8.72
CA THR A 131 6.55 -5.26 8.36
C THR A 131 7.97 -5.22 8.92
N PRO A 132 8.92 -4.51 8.31
CA PRO A 132 10.21 -4.28 8.95
C PRO A 132 10.07 -3.47 10.24
N GLU A 133 11.12 -3.46 11.06
CA GLU A 133 11.14 -2.69 12.31
C GLU A 133 10.79 -1.22 12.04
N PHE A 134 9.81 -0.70 12.80
CA PHE A 134 9.24 0.65 12.68
C PHE A 134 8.80 1.05 11.27
N THR A 135 8.51 0.08 10.41
CA THR A 135 8.16 0.31 9.00
C THR A 135 9.27 1.00 8.19
N TRP A 136 10.52 0.86 8.61
CA TRP A 136 11.67 1.63 8.11
C TRP A 136 12.63 0.77 7.29
N SER A 137 12.15 0.17 6.21
CA SER A 137 12.96 -0.55 5.22
C SER A 137 12.18 -0.83 3.95
N ASP A 138 12.90 -0.98 2.83
CA ASP A 138 12.41 -1.42 1.54
C ASP A 138 12.30 -2.95 1.42
N GLU A 139 12.66 -3.67 2.46
CA GLU A 139 12.46 -5.11 2.60
C GLU A 139 11.67 -5.43 3.88
N THR A 140 10.90 -6.51 3.86
CA THR A 140 10.10 -6.93 5.02
C THR A 140 10.81 -8.05 5.76
N ASP A 141 11.63 -7.65 6.73
CA ASP A 141 12.37 -8.52 7.65
C ASP A 141 12.48 -7.85 9.02
N ASN A 142 12.40 -8.61 10.11
CA ASN A 142 12.59 -8.12 11.47
C ASN A 142 12.94 -9.26 12.45
N ASP A 143 13.48 -8.91 13.61
CA ASP A 143 13.93 -9.87 14.61
C ASP A 143 12.81 -10.53 15.43
N VAL A 144 11.57 -10.04 15.32
CA VAL A 144 10.40 -10.64 16.02
C VAL A 144 9.88 -11.84 15.25
N TYR A 145 9.69 -11.69 13.94
CA TYR A 145 8.98 -12.65 13.09
C TYR A 145 9.83 -13.20 11.95
N GLY A 146 10.99 -12.62 11.71
CA GLY A 146 11.84 -12.94 10.56
C GLY A 146 11.30 -12.36 9.26
N ARG A 147 11.85 -12.87 8.18
CA ARG A 147 11.69 -12.36 6.82
C ARG A 147 10.43 -12.88 6.13
N THR A 148 9.77 -11.98 5.37
CA THR A 148 8.72 -12.33 4.41
C THR A 148 9.32 -12.52 3.02
N SER A 149 8.89 -13.55 2.30
CA SER A 149 9.34 -13.85 0.93
C SER A 149 8.29 -13.49 -0.11
N ASN A 150 8.75 -13.14 -1.31
CA ASN A 150 7.88 -12.84 -2.44
C ASN A 150 7.18 -14.11 -2.94
N PRO A 151 5.84 -14.11 -3.11
CA PRO A 151 5.11 -15.30 -3.53
C PRO A 151 5.41 -15.75 -4.98
N TYR A 152 5.99 -14.89 -5.81
CA TYR A 152 6.43 -15.26 -7.17
C TYR A 152 7.81 -15.90 -7.21
N ASP A 153 8.70 -15.53 -6.26
CA ASP A 153 10.04 -16.10 -6.12
C ASP A 153 10.52 -15.94 -4.66
N MET A 154 10.62 -17.06 -3.93
CA MET A 154 11.00 -17.08 -2.51
C MET A 154 12.41 -16.54 -2.23
N ALA A 155 13.29 -16.45 -3.24
CA ALA A 155 14.62 -15.85 -3.08
C ALA A 155 14.59 -14.31 -3.11
N ARG A 156 13.42 -13.73 -3.40
CA ARG A 156 13.27 -12.28 -3.58
C ARG A 156 12.41 -11.66 -2.49
N THR A 157 12.63 -10.36 -2.27
CA THR A 157 11.83 -9.57 -1.34
C THR A 157 10.43 -9.29 -1.89
N PRO A 158 9.38 -9.28 -1.04
CA PRO A 158 8.06 -8.79 -1.40
C PRO A 158 7.99 -7.25 -1.37
N GLY A 159 9.13 -6.57 -1.21
CA GLY A 159 9.20 -5.15 -0.93
C GLY A 159 8.98 -4.80 0.54
N GLY A 160 9.00 -3.52 0.83
CA GLY A 160 8.78 -2.95 2.16
C GLY A 160 8.22 -1.53 2.09
N SER A 161 7.69 -1.09 3.17
CA SER A 161 7.49 -1.78 4.45
C SER A 161 6.17 -2.58 4.53
N SER A 162 5.26 -2.53 3.54
CA SER A 162 4.01 -3.32 3.52
C SER A 162 4.17 -4.64 2.73
N GLY A 163 5.35 -5.29 2.82
CA GLY A 163 5.61 -6.51 2.05
C GLY A 163 4.77 -7.69 2.50
N GLY A 164 4.50 -7.87 3.79
CA GLY A 164 3.59 -8.88 4.29
C GLY A 164 2.17 -8.71 3.74
N SER A 165 1.69 -7.45 3.71
CA SER A 165 0.38 -7.09 3.14
C SER A 165 0.27 -7.45 1.67
N ALA A 166 1.24 -7.04 0.86
CA ALA A 166 1.23 -7.33 -0.56
C ALA A 166 1.41 -8.82 -0.86
N ALA A 167 2.29 -9.51 -0.12
CA ALA A 167 2.55 -10.93 -0.29
C ALA A 167 1.31 -11.80 -0.01
N ILE A 168 0.59 -11.54 1.09
CA ILE A 168 -0.59 -12.33 1.44
C ILE A 168 -1.76 -12.09 0.48
N VAL A 169 -1.94 -10.86 0.03
CA VAL A 169 -2.94 -10.51 -0.99
C VAL A 169 -2.59 -11.15 -2.33
N ALA A 170 -1.32 -11.09 -2.75
CA ALA A 170 -0.85 -11.72 -3.98
C ALA A 170 -0.98 -13.24 -3.95
N ALA A 171 -0.74 -13.88 -2.80
CA ALA A 171 -0.92 -15.31 -2.60
C ALA A 171 -2.39 -15.75 -2.60
N GLY A 172 -3.34 -14.82 -2.72
CA GLY A 172 -4.78 -15.09 -2.69
C GLY A 172 -5.29 -15.49 -1.30
N ALA A 173 -4.56 -15.21 -0.24
CA ALA A 173 -4.89 -15.62 1.13
C ALA A 173 -5.49 -14.47 1.97
N SER A 174 -5.64 -13.30 1.40
CA SER A 174 -6.48 -12.22 1.92
C SER A 174 -7.16 -11.49 0.75
N PRO A 175 -8.44 -11.14 0.84
CA PRO A 175 -9.10 -10.32 -0.18
C PRO A 175 -8.46 -8.93 -0.31
N PHE A 176 -8.11 -8.31 0.81
CA PHE A 176 -7.42 -7.03 0.89
C PHE A 176 -6.64 -6.88 2.21
N ASP A 177 -5.74 -5.93 2.23
CA ASP A 177 -4.98 -5.47 3.39
C ASP A 177 -4.93 -3.94 3.39
N VAL A 178 -4.50 -3.31 4.48
CA VAL A 178 -4.20 -1.87 4.50
C VAL A 178 -2.76 -1.66 4.92
N GLY A 179 -2.00 -1.06 4.02
CA GLY A 179 -0.61 -0.69 4.22
C GLY A 179 -0.41 0.79 4.56
N SER A 180 0.83 1.19 4.73
CA SER A 180 1.26 2.58 4.91
C SER A 180 2.40 2.90 3.95
N ASP A 181 2.52 4.18 3.53
CA ASP A 181 3.47 4.63 2.50
C ASP A 181 4.04 5.99 2.90
N THR A 182 5.33 6.05 3.18
CA THR A 182 6.07 7.26 3.58
C THR A 182 7.04 7.71 2.49
N ALA A 183 7.57 6.77 1.70
CA ALA A 183 8.37 7.00 0.51
C ALA A 183 7.82 6.18 -0.67
N ASP A 184 7.47 4.88 -0.43
CA ASP A 184 6.98 3.97 -1.46
C ASP A 184 6.25 2.74 -0.89
N SER A 185 6.06 2.64 0.41
CA SER A 185 5.81 1.38 1.14
C SER A 185 4.43 0.72 0.93
N ILE A 186 3.52 1.28 0.13
CA ILE A 186 2.37 0.61 -0.50
C ILE A 186 2.72 0.27 -1.94
N ARG A 187 3.33 1.21 -2.65
CA ARG A 187 3.52 1.18 -4.10
C ARG A 187 4.60 0.20 -4.53
N GLN A 188 5.75 0.18 -3.86
CA GLN A 188 6.82 -0.78 -4.10
C GLN A 188 6.35 -2.23 -3.86
N PRO A 189 5.78 -2.59 -2.68
CA PRO A 189 5.26 -3.94 -2.47
C PRO A 189 4.18 -4.33 -3.47
N SER A 190 3.28 -3.40 -3.86
CA SER A 190 2.26 -3.67 -4.87
C SER A 190 2.88 -3.96 -6.23
N HIS A 191 3.94 -3.22 -6.61
CA HIS A 191 4.70 -3.45 -7.84
C HIS A 191 5.33 -4.84 -7.87
N VAL A 192 6.12 -5.20 -6.85
CA VAL A 192 6.91 -6.45 -6.85
C VAL A 192 6.07 -7.70 -6.56
N CYS A 193 4.88 -7.54 -5.97
CA CYS A 193 3.92 -8.63 -5.74
C CYS A 193 2.77 -8.65 -6.77
N GLY A 194 2.76 -7.75 -7.75
CA GLY A 194 1.79 -7.74 -8.84
C GLY A 194 0.33 -7.54 -8.42
N VAL A 195 0.10 -6.80 -7.34
CA VAL A 195 -1.22 -6.44 -6.82
C VAL A 195 -1.53 -4.96 -7.07
N ALA A 196 -2.76 -4.54 -6.82
CA ALA A 196 -3.15 -3.14 -6.84
C ALA A 196 -2.95 -2.51 -5.45
N GLY A 197 -2.41 -1.29 -5.40
CA GLY A 197 -2.28 -0.51 -4.17
C GLY A 197 -2.46 0.97 -4.42
N ILE A 198 -3.06 1.68 -3.48
CA ILE A 198 -3.20 3.13 -3.56
C ILE A 198 -2.57 3.82 -2.36
N LYS A 199 -1.69 4.77 -2.63
CA LYS A 199 -1.31 5.85 -1.72
C LYS A 199 -2.25 7.03 -2.00
N PRO A 200 -3.23 7.33 -1.14
CA PRO A 200 -4.16 8.43 -1.38
C PRO A 200 -3.50 9.80 -1.20
N THR A 201 -4.24 10.85 -1.46
CA THR A 201 -3.80 12.24 -1.20
C THR A 201 -3.45 12.43 0.28
N SER A 202 -2.37 13.17 0.56
CA SER A 202 -2.02 13.58 1.92
C SER A 202 -3.22 14.26 2.60
N GLY A 203 -3.55 13.79 3.81
CA GLY A 203 -4.71 14.29 4.55
C GLY A 203 -6.05 13.63 4.19
N ARG A 204 -6.03 12.50 3.46
CA ARG A 204 -7.23 11.73 3.10
C ARG A 204 -7.63 10.72 4.17
N VAL A 205 -6.69 9.95 4.70
CA VAL A 205 -6.92 8.86 5.65
C VAL A 205 -6.21 9.18 6.97
N PRO A 206 -6.90 9.12 8.12
CA PRO A 206 -6.31 9.42 9.41
C PRO A 206 -5.29 8.36 9.82
N ARG A 207 -4.17 8.80 10.41
CA ARG A 207 -3.07 7.97 10.89
C ARG A 207 -3.21 7.60 12.37
N THR A 208 -4.28 8.00 13.02
CA THR A 208 -4.53 7.70 14.44
C THR A 208 -4.44 6.20 14.71
N GLY A 209 -3.54 5.80 15.61
CA GLY A 209 -3.26 4.41 15.95
C GLY A 209 -2.37 3.67 14.96
N HIS A 210 -1.80 4.35 13.96
CA HIS A 210 -0.68 3.82 13.18
C HIS A 210 0.64 4.10 13.89
N SER A 211 1.54 3.13 13.94
CA SER A 211 2.89 3.27 14.48
C SER A 211 3.93 2.95 13.41
N PRO A 212 5.01 3.75 13.28
CA PRO A 212 5.25 5.02 13.98
C PRO A 212 4.21 6.10 13.67
N ASP A 213 4.04 7.00 14.63
CA ASP A 213 3.13 8.14 14.54
C ASP A 213 3.77 9.31 13.78
N PHE A 214 4.04 9.17 12.52
CA PHE A 214 4.73 10.13 11.66
C PHE A 214 4.17 11.58 11.70
N ARG A 215 4.34 12.28 12.83
CA ARG A 215 3.99 13.70 13.05
C ARG A 215 5.13 14.64 12.65
N GLY A 216 4.91 15.93 12.82
CA GLY A 216 5.90 16.96 12.55
C GLY A 216 6.30 17.03 11.10
N LEU A 217 7.59 16.94 10.80
CA LEU A 217 8.11 17.04 9.42
C LEU A 217 7.61 15.91 8.50
N PHE A 218 7.23 14.76 9.06
CA PHE A 218 6.79 13.57 8.31
C PHE A 218 5.29 13.55 8.00
N GLN A 219 4.50 14.43 8.61
CA GLN A 219 3.05 14.36 8.57
C GLN A 219 2.45 14.37 7.17
N SER A 220 3.09 15.05 6.21
CA SER A 220 2.62 15.15 4.83
C SER A 220 3.09 13.99 3.95
N PHE A 221 4.09 13.22 4.38
CA PHE A 221 4.70 12.16 3.57
C PHE A 221 4.00 10.81 3.77
N THR A 222 3.50 10.55 4.99
CA THR A 222 2.92 9.25 5.33
C THR A 222 1.43 9.19 5.04
N GLN A 223 1.04 8.23 4.22
CA GLN A 223 -0.34 7.95 3.87
C GLN A 223 -0.69 6.48 4.14
N LEU A 224 -1.93 6.24 4.52
CA LEU A 224 -2.50 4.91 4.72
C LEU A 224 -3.42 4.59 3.55
N GLY A 225 -3.35 3.37 3.03
CA GLY A 225 -4.18 2.99 1.90
C GLY A 225 -4.31 1.49 1.68
N PRO A 226 -5.36 1.06 0.98
CA PRO A 226 -5.61 -0.34 0.72
C PRO A 226 -4.66 -0.93 -0.33
N ILE A 227 -4.40 -2.23 -0.15
CA ILE A 227 -3.73 -3.14 -1.08
C ILE A 227 -4.70 -4.28 -1.36
N ALA A 228 -4.98 -4.58 -2.63
CA ALA A 228 -5.92 -5.60 -3.04
C ALA A 228 -5.52 -6.22 -4.38
N ARG A 229 -6.15 -7.32 -4.79
CA ARG A 229 -5.87 -7.92 -6.09
C ARG A 229 -6.41 -7.12 -7.27
N ARG A 230 -7.48 -6.33 -7.05
CA ARG A 230 -8.18 -5.59 -8.11
C ARG A 230 -8.31 -4.11 -7.74
N VAL A 231 -8.29 -3.26 -8.77
CA VAL A 231 -8.45 -1.81 -8.60
C VAL A 231 -9.85 -1.45 -8.07
N GLU A 232 -10.88 -2.22 -8.40
CA GLU A 232 -12.24 -2.01 -7.88
C GLU A 232 -12.32 -2.17 -6.36
N ASP A 233 -11.48 -3.02 -5.77
CA ASP A 233 -11.41 -3.24 -4.33
C ASP A 233 -10.82 -2.01 -3.61
N LEU A 234 -9.84 -1.33 -4.22
CA LEU A 234 -9.31 -0.06 -3.72
C LEU A 234 -10.41 1.00 -3.67
N ALA A 235 -11.25 1.07 -4.71
CA ALA A 235 -12.38 1.99 -4.80
C ALA A 235 -13.50 1.66 -3.78
N LEU A 236 -13.66 0.39 -3.41
CA LEU A 236 -14.58 -0.04 -2.35
C LEU A 236 -14.08 0.34 -0.96
N ILE A 237 -12.79 0.12 -0.67
CA ILE A 237 -12.24 0.22 0.69
C ILE A 237 -11.88 1.66 1.05
N LEU A 238 -11.31 2.43 0.13
CA LEU A 238 -10.84 3.79 0.41
C LEU A 238 -11.91 4.71 1.01
N PRO A 239 -13.17 4.75 0.54
CA PRO A 239 -14.22 5.58 1.13
C PRO A 239 -14.55 5.23 2.59
N ILE A 240 -14.35 3.96 2.99
CA ILE A 240 -14.64 3.48 4.35
C ILE A 240 -13.62 4.02 5.33
N ILE A 241 -12.34 4.04 4.94
CA ILE A 241 -11.25 4.45 5.83
C ILE A 241 -10.94 5.95 5.78
N ALA A 242 -11.43 6.68 4.75
CA ALA A 242 -11.15 8.10 4.53
C ALA A 242 -11.95 9.04 5.43
N GLY A 243 -11.47 10.28 5.55
CA GLY A 243 -12.16 11.39 6.22
C GLY A 243 -11.78 11.57 7.68
N PRO A 244 -12.08 12.75 8.27
CA PRO A 244 -11.69 13.13 9.62
C PRO A 244 -12.17 12.16 10.69
N ASP A 245 -11.35 11.94 11.72
CA ASP A 245 -11.68 11.17 12.92
C ASP A 245 -11.75 12.05 14.20
N GLY A 246 -11.46 13.34 14.05
CA GLY A 246 -11.41 14.28 15.16
C GLY A 246 -10.14 14.19 16.01
N MET A 247 -9.17 13.37 15.62
CA MET A 247 -7.91 13.14 16.36
C MET A 247 -6.67 13.47 15.52
N ASP A 248 -6.61 13.07 14.24
CA ASP A 248 -5.53 13.47 13.34
C ASP A 248 -5.82 14.88 12.80
N PRO A 249 -5.02 15.92 13.19
CA PRO A 249 -5.30 17.31 12.85
C PRO A 249 -5.07 17.64 11.36
N TYR A 250 -4.50 16.73 10.60
CA TYR A 250 -4.11 16.95 9.20
C TYR A 250 -5.08 16.31 8.20
N ILE A 251 -6.25 15.85 8.65
CA ILE A 251 -7.25 15.22 7.78
C ILE A 251 -8.32 16.22 7.38
N TYR A 252 -8.58 16.28 6.07
CA TYR A 252 -9.50 17.25 5.50
C TYR A 252 -10.79 16.57 5.00
N PRO A 253 -11.97 17.19 5.22
CA PRO A 253 -13.27 16.64 4.83
C PRO A 253 -13.55 16.88 3.32
N VAL A 254 -12.64 16.47 2.46
CA VAL A 254 -12.80 16.57 1.01
C VAL A 254 -13.54 15.34 0.49
N PRO A 255 -14.69 15.48 -0.18
CA PRO A 255 -15.43 14.34 -0.72
C PRO A 255 -14.59 13.51 -1.71
N LEU A 256 -14.71 12.19 -1.64
CA LEU A 256 -14.23 11.30 -2.70
C LEU A 256 -15.19 11.35 -3.89
N ARG A 257 -14.63 11.38 -5.09
CA ARG A 257 -15.40 11.33 -6.34
C ARG A 257 -15.48 9.88 -6.83
N ASP A 258 -16.53 9.58 -7.58
CA ASP A 258 -16.72 8.23 -8.14
C ASP A 258 -15.77 7.99 -9.33
N PRO A 259 -14.86 7.00 -9.26
CA PRO A 259 -14.01 6.65 -10.40
C PRO A 259 -14.78 6.20 -11.64
N ALA A 260 -15.98 5.66 -11.48
CA ALA A 260 -16.83 5.24 -12.60
C ALA A 260 -17.39 6.42 -13.42
N ALA A 261 -17.40 7.63 -12.84
CA ALA A 261 -17.80 8.85 -13.53
C ALA A 261 -16.70 9.44 -14.41
N VAL A 262 -15.45 8.99 -14.27
CA VAL A 262 -14.31 9.49 -15.06
C VAL A 262 -14.34 8.88 -16.46
N ARG A 263 -14.22 9.72 -17.47
CA ARG A 263 -14.13 9.30 -18.87
C ARG A 263 -12.67 9.36 -19.32
N MET A 264 -12.17 8.28 -19.92
CA MET A 264 -10.81 8.25 -20.49
C MET A 264 -10.65 9.24 -21.64
N HIS A 265 -11.69 9.36 -22.46
CA HIS A 265 -11.68 10.30 -23.60
C HIS A 265 -11.44 11.74 -23.13
N GLY A 266 -10.38 12.34 -23.64
CA GLY A 266 -9.99 13.71 -23.36
C GLY A 266 -9.13 13.89 -22.09
N LEU A 267 -8.81 12.84 -21.34
CA LEU A 267 -7.79 12.93 -20.28
C LEU A 267 -6.42 13.24 -20.89
N ARG A 268 -5.69 14.15 -20.26
CA ARG A 268 -4.32 14.53 -20.63
C ARG A 268 -3.36 13.68 -19.79
N VAL A 269 -2.65 12.79 -20.45
CA VAL A 269 -1.73 11.84 -19.82
C VAL A 269 -0.30 12.20 -20.14
N ALA A 270 0.51 12.44 -19.12
CA ALA A 270 1.94 12.57 -19.25
C ALA A 270 2.60 11.20 -19.03
N LEU A 271 3.42 10.77 -19.97
CA LEU A 271 4.20 9.55 -19.91
C LEU A 271 5.68 9.89 -19.72
N PHE A 272 6.33 9.24 -18.77
CA PHE A 272 7.78 9.11 -18.79
C PHE A 272 8.20 7.72 -18.31
N THR A 273 9.23 7.16 -18.95
CA THR A 273 9.76 5.84 -18.61
C THR A 273 11.04 5.93 -17.79
N ASP A 274 11.77 7.04 -17.88
CA ASP A 274 13.00 7.30 -17.15
C ASP A 274 12.90 8.66 -16.44
N ASN A 275 13.23 8.69 -15.16
CA ASN A 275 13.20 9.92 -14.36
C ASN A 275 14.53 10.70 -14.41
N GLY A 276 15.54 10.22 -15.11
CA GLY A 276 16.87 10.81 -15.22
C GLY A 276 17.77 10.59 -14.00
N VAL A 277 17.29 9.91 -12.96
CA VAL A 277 18.03 9.57 -11.73
C VAL A 277 18.35 8.07 -11.70
N ARG A 278 17.38 7.24 -12.05
CA ARG A 278 17.50 5.78 -12.10
C ARG A 278 16.97 5.26 -13.43
N THR A 279 17.84 4.67 -14.23
CA THR A 279 17.44 4.04 -15.48
C THR A 279 16.70 2.73 -15.21
N PRO A 280 15.46 2.57 -15.70
CA PRO A 280 14.69 1.36 -15.51
C PRO A 280 15.14 0.25 -16.45
N THR A 281 14.79 -1.00 -16.09
CA THR A 281 15.02 -2.14 -16.96
C THR A 281 14.13 -2.06 -18.22
N PRO A 282 14.54 -2.68 -19.34
CA PRO A 282 13.77 -2.64 -20.59
C PRO A 282 12.33 -3.12 -20.42
N GLU A 283 12.11 -4.20 -19.67
CA GLU A 283 10.78 -4.75 -19.40
C GLU A 283 9.91 -3.82 -18.55
N THR A 284 10.52 -3.00 -17.67
CA THR A 284 9.81 -1.94 -16.93
C THR A 284 9.39 -0.82 -17.88
N VAL A 285 10.27 -0.40 -18.77
CA VAL A 285 9.95 0.58 -19.82
C VAL A 285 8.78 0.10 -20.69
N ASP A 286 8.83 -1.17 -21.11
CA ASP A 286 7.80 -1.78 -21.97
C ASP A 286 6.44 -1.83 -21.25
N ALA A 287 6.42 -2.19 -19.96
CA ALA A 287 5.19 -2.20 -19.15
C ALA A 287 4.57 -0.81 -19.04
N VAL A 288 5.38 0.23 -18.80
CA VAL A 288 4.90 1.62 -18.71
C VAL A 288 4.36 2.12 -20.06
N ARG A 289 5.03 1.83 -21.16
CA ARG A 289 4.56 2.16 -22.52
C ARG A 289 3.26 1.43 -22.87
N ALA A 290 3.15 0.15 -22.52
CA ALA A 290 1.92 -0.62 -22.71
C ALA A 290 0.75 -0.03 -21.93
N ALA A 291 0.97 0.40 -20.67
CA ALA A 291 -0.04 1.08 -19.88
C ALA A 291 -0.49 2.41 -20.52
N ALA A 292 0.46 3.22 -21.00
CA ALA A 292 0.15 4.47 -21.69
C ALA A 292 -0.63 4.22 -23.00
N ALA A 293 -0.29 3.17 -23.75
CA ALA A 293 -1.04 2.77 -24.96
C ALA A 293 -2.46 2.35 -24.62
N ALA A 294 -2.69 1.61 -23.53
CA ALA A 294 -4.04 1.24 -23.08
C ALA A 294 -4.91 2.47 -22.76
N LEU A 295 -4.32 3.51 -22.14
CA LEU A 295 -5.03 4.77 -21.90
C LEU A 295 -5.33 5.52 -23.21
N ALA A 296 -4.41 5.53 -24.17
CA ALA A 296 -4.60 6.13 -25.49
C ALA A 296 -5.71 5.41 -26.28
N ASP A 297 -5.78 4.08 -26.23
CA ASP A 297 -6.85 3.27 -26.82
C ASP A 297 -8.20 3.58 -26.20
N GLY A 298 -8.23 3.96 -24.91
CA GLY A 298 -9.41 4.47 -24.21
C GLY A 298 -9.79 5.91 -24.60
N GLY A 299 -9.00 6.59 -25.44
CA GLY A 299 -9.26 7.96 -25.94
C GLY A 299 -8.56 9.05 -25.14
N ALA A 300 -7.61 8.74 -24.27
CA ALA A 300 -6.77 9.73 -23.60
C ALA A 300 -5.73 10.34 -24.56
N ALA A 301 -5.38 11.61 -24.35
CA ALA A 301 -4.29 12.26 -25.07
C ALA A 301 -2.98 12.01 -24.30
N VAL A 302 -2.12 11.16 -24.84
CA VAL A 302 -0.84 10.77 -24.22
C VAL A 302 0.30 11.56 -24.84
N GLU A 303 1.12 12.18 -24.01
CA GLU A 303 2.34 12.91 -24.37
C GLU A 303 3.53 12.42 -23.55
N GLU A 304 4.68 12.17 -24.19
CA GLU A 304 5.91 11.87 -23.48
C GLU A 304 6.46 13.17 -22.86
N ARG A 305 6.34 13.27 -21.53
CA ARG A 305 6.63 14.50 -20.79
C ARG A 305 6.96 14.20 -19.33
N ARG A 306 8.11 14.66 -18.86
CA ARG A 306 8.58 14.50 -17.48
C ARG A 306 8.61 15.85 -16.75
N PRO A 307 8.14 15.95 -15.49
CA PRO A 307 8.29 17.18 -14.71
C PRO A 307 9.73 17.36 -14.22
N ALA A 308 10.34 18.51 -14.48
CA ALA A 308 11.71 18.81 -14.06
C ALA A 308 11.88 18.83 -12.52
N ALA A 309 10.83 19.05 -11.77
CA ALA A 309 10.85 19.06 -10.31
C ALA A 309 11.26 17.72 -9.68
N ILE A 310 11.21 16.60 -10.46
CA ILE A 310 11.70 15.29 -10.00
C ILE A 310 13.20 15.33 -9.64
N ASP A 311 13.99 16.13 -10.34
CA ASP A 311 15.45 16.21 -10.14
C ASP A 311 15.84 16.66 -8.72
N GLU A 312 14.95 17.37 -8.03
CA GLU A 312 15.18 17.88 -6.67
C GLU A 312 14.41 17.10 -5.58
N ALA A 313 13.52 16.17 -6.00
CA ALA A 313 12.56 15.57 -5.07
C ALA A 313 13.23 14.65 -4.05
N TRP A 314 14.20 13.85 -4.48
CA TRP A 314 14.97 12.97 -3.62
C TRP A 314 15.70 13.74 -2.51
N ASP A 315 16.48 14.73 -2.88
CA ASP A 315 17.25 15.54 -1.92
C ASP A 315 16.32 16.29 -0.96
N ALA A 316 15.18 16.80 -1.46
CA ALA A 316 14.21 17.49 -0.62
C ALA A 316 13.54 16.54 0.37
N LEU A 317 13.13 15.34 -0.05
CA LEU A 317 12.47 14.35 0.80
C LEU A 317 13.45 13.80 1.86
N THR A 318 14.61 13.31 1.43
CA THR A 318 15.61 12.73 2.34
C THR A 318 16.19 13.76 3.31
N GLY A 319 16.41 14.99 2.82
CA GLY A 319 16.78 16.11 3.69
C GLY A 319 15.73 16.39 4.76
N MET A 320 14.44 16.38 4.43
CA MET A 320 13.35 16.56 5.40
C MET A 320 13.28 15.41 6.40
N ILE A 321 13.53 14.17 5.95
CA ILE A 321 13.53 12.96 6.79
C ILE A 321 14.67 12.98 7.81
N SER A 322 15.84 13.48 7.44
CA SER A 322 17.03 13.51 8.30
C SER A 322 17.24 14.86 9.02
N ALA A 323 16.39 15.85 8.79
CA ALA A 323 16.59 17.23 9.24
C ALA A 323 16.81 17.40 10.76
N ASP A 324 16.17 16.56 11.59
CA ASP A 324 16.30 16.58 13.04
C ASP A 324 17.42 15.66 13.57
N GLY A 325 18.32 15.18 12.69
CA GLY A 325 19.34 14.19 13.04
C GLY A 325 18.73 12.85 13.45
N HIS A 326 17.57 12.48 12.89
CA HIS A 326 16.78 11.31 13.27
C HIS A 326 16.38 11.25 14.76
N ALA A 327 16.29 12.42 15.43
CA ALA A 327 15.93 12.48 16.85
C ALA A 327 14.55 11.85 17.14
N TRP A 328 13.60 11.95 16.21
CA TRP A 328 12.29 11.29 16.35
C TRP A 328 12.43 9.77 16.37
N LEU A 329 13.27 9.19 15.50
CA LEU A 329 13.54 7.75 15.44
C LEU A 329 14.27 7.29 16.72
N THR A 330 15.23 8.08 17.19
CA THR A 330 15.91 7.85 18.47
C THR A 330 14.92 7.80 19.65
N ARG A 331 13.96 8.73 19.71
CA ARG A 331 12.89 8.69 20.71
C ARG A 331 12.05 7.41 20.60
N LEU A 332 11.66 7.03 19.39
CA LEU A 332 10.86 5.83 19.14
C LEU A 332 11.60 4.55 19.58
N ILE A 333 12.89 4.41 19.25
CA ILE A 333 13.75 3.30 19.67
C ILE A 333 13.83 3.23 21.21
N ASN A 334 14.03 4.38 21.86
CA ASN A 334 14.09 4.47 23.33
C ASN A 334 12.74 4.15 23.98
N ASP A 335 11.64 4.66 23.46
CA ASP A 335 10.29 4.41 23.97
C ASP A 335 9.89 2.92 23.82
N ALA A 336 10.34 2.29 22.76
CA ALA A 336 10.14 0.86 22.55
C ALA A 336 11.05 -0.01 23.43
N GLY A 337 12.13 0.54 23.98
CA GLY A 337 13.12 -0.23 24.76
C GLY A 337 13.89 -1.24 23.92
N THR A 338 13.98 -1.01 22.60
CA THR A 338 14.71 -1.88 21.68
C THR A 338 16.17 -1.48 21.54
N SER A 339 17.05 -2.45 21.24
CA SER A 339 18.45 -2.18 20.97
C SER A 339 18.71 -1.71 19.53
N GLY A 340 17.72 -1.79 18.65
CA GLY A 340 17.86 -1.44 17.24
C GLY A 340 18.82 -2.34 16.45
N HIS A 341 19.01 -3.58 16.91
CA HIS A 341 19.82 -4.59 16.23
C HIS A 341 18.87 -5.57 15.50
N GLY A 342 18.32 -5.13 14.40
CA GLY A 342 17.67 -6.00 13.44
C GLY A 342 18.59 -6.29 12.27
N SER A 343 18.13 -7.12 11.35
CA SER A 343 18.76 -7.32 10.02
C SER A 343 18.89 -6.01 9.23
N TYR A 344 18.21 -4.96 9.68
CA TYR A 344 18.32 -3.58 9.25
C TYR A 344 18.75 -2.72 10.45
N ASP A 345 19.97 -2.20 10.43
CA ASP A 345 20.50 -1.39 11.52
C ASP A 345 19.86 0.01 11.53
N THR A 346 18.63 0.09 12.08
CA THR A 346 17.96 1.39 12.29
C THR A 346 18.82 2.36 13.12
N ARG A 347 19.75 1.87 13.94
CA ARG A 347 20.71 2.70 14.66
C ARG A 347 21.83 3.25 13.78
N GLY A 348 22.30 2.50 12.79
CA GLY A 348 23.33 2.98 11.87
C GLY A 348 22.89 4.24 11.12
N TRP A 349 21.60 4.38 10.86
CA TRP A 349 21.01 5.58 10.28
C TRP A 349 20.97 6.76 11.27
N VAL A 350 20.79 6.49 12.56
CA VAL A 350 20.66 7.49 13.63
C VAL A 350 22.03 8.05 14.05
N GLU A 351 23.07 7.24 14.03
CA GLU A 351 24.39 7.57 14.60
C GLU A 351 25.21 8.53 13.71
N PHE A 352 24.84 8.73 12.46
CA PHE A 352 25.67 9.45 11.48
C PHE A 352 25.11 10.79 10.98
N THR A 353 24.01 11.28 11.52
CA THR A 353 23.36 12.49 11.03
C THR A 353 23.26 13.55 12.14
N ASP A 354 23.92 14.69 11.96
CA ASP A 354 23.73 15.86 12.83
C ASP A 354 22.43 16.58 12.45
N PRO A 355 21.68 17.12 13.44
CA PRO A 355 20.49 17.92 13.15
C PRO A 355 20.88 19.22 12.43
N LEU A 356 20.04 19.64 11.47
CA LEU A 356 20.23 20.90 10.76
C LEU A 356 20.06 22.10 11.72
N PRO A 357 20.88 23.16 11.59
CA PRO A 357 20.58 24.46 12.17
C PRO A 357 19.20 24.98 11.74
N GLY A 358 18.56 25.79 12.60
CA GLY A 358 17.19 26.25 12.36
C GLY A 358 16.99 27.04 11.06
N ASP A 359 17.97 27.79 10.65
CA ASP A 359 17.97 28.54 9.37
C ASP A 359 18.12 27.61 8.16
N GLU A 360 18.96 26.60 8.25
CA GLU A 360 19.08 25.56 7.21
C GLU A 360 17.81 24.71 7.09
N LEU A 361 17.19 24.36 8.21
CA LEU A 361 15.88 23.67 8.23
C LEU A 361 14.81 24.53 7.54
N THR A 362 14.76 25.84 7.82
CA THR A 362 13.81 26.75 7.18
C THR A 362 14.02 26.77 5.66
N ALA A 363 15.27 26.92 5.21
CA ALA A 363 15.61 26.91 3.79
C ALA A 363 15.26 25.57 3.10
N LEU A 364 15.40 24.45 3.81
CA LEU A 364 15.00 23.13 3.31
C LEU A 364 13.48 23.01 3.14
N VAL A 365 12.69 23.47 4.12
CA VAL A 365 11.22 23.49 4.04
C VAL A 365 10.76 24.38 2.87
N GLU A 366 11.34 25.58 2.71
CA GLU A 366 11.04 26.47 1.58
C GLU A 366 11.37 25.81 0.23
N ARG A 367 12.47 25.08 0.14
CA ARG A 367 12.84 24.31 -1.06
C ARG A 367 11.85 23.20 -1.36
N ALA A 368 11.43 22.44 -0.33
CA ALA A 368 10.40 21.41 -0.46
C ALA A 368 9.05 21.98 -0.94
N ASP A 369 8.65 23.15 -0.40
CA ASP A 369 7.46 23.86 -0.84
C ASP A 369 7.59 24.37 -2.29
N GLY A 370 8.79 24.80 -2.68
CA GLY A 370 9.10 25.15 -4.07
C GLY A 370 8.91 23.98 -5.03
N VAL A 371 9.36 22.76 -4.67
CA VAL A 371 9.14 21.53 -5.45
C VAL A 371 7.64 21.23 -5.56
N ARG A 372 6.91 21.27 -4.43
CA ARG A 372 5.44 21.07 -4.41
C ARG A 372 4.71 22.05 -5.33
N SER A 373 5.06 23.32 -5.27
CA SER A 373 4.44 24.37 -6.09
C SER A 373 4.71 24.17 -7.57
N ARG A 374 5.94 23.80 -7.96
CA ARG A 374 6.27 23.52 -9.37
C ARG A 374 5.52 22.30 -9.89
N MET A 375 5.40 21.24 -9.07
CA MET A 375 4.63 20.05 -9.44
C MET A 375 3.14 20.36 -9.59
N LEU A 376 2.57 21.12 -8.66
CA LEU A 376 1.16 21.52 -8.73
C LEU A 376 0.87 22.35 -9.99
N HIS A 377 1.77 23.30 -10.30
CA HIS A 377 1.65 24.10 -11.53
C HIS A 377 1.79 23.24 -12.79
N TRP A 378 2.73 22.31 -12.81
CA TRP A 378 2.92 21.40 -13.94
C TRP A 378 1.70 20.49 -14.17
N MET A 379 1.04 20.03 -13.08
CA MET A 379 -0.19 19.24 -13.15
C MET A 379 -1.42 20.04 -13.62
N ALA A 380 -1.35 21.36 -13.81
CA ALA A 380 -2.47 22.12 -14.35
C ALA A 380 -2.84 21.69 -15.79
N ASP A 381 -1.87 21.19 -16.54
CA ASP A 381 -2.03 20.71 -17.91
C ASP A 381 -2.05 19.18 -18.05
N VAL A 382 -2.00 18.44 -16.92
CA VAL A 382 -1.93 16.98 -16.88
C VAL A 382 -2.97 16.46 -15.90
N ASP A 383 -3.74 15.44 -16.31
CA ASP A 383 -4.73 14.81 -15.46
C ASP A 383 -4.16 13.54 -14.81
N VAL A 384 -3.26 12.81 -15.50
CA VAL A 384 -2.59 11.59 -15.04
C VAL A 384 -1.14 11.56 -15.48
N ILE A 385 -0.25 11.18 -14.58
CA ILE A 385 1.11 10.74 -14.91
C ILE A 385 1.12 9.22 -14.98
N VAL A 386 1.76 8.66 -16.00
CA VAL A 386 2.08 7.23 -16.12
C VAL A 386 3.59 7.08 -16.08
N CYS A 387 4.09 6.36 -15.09
CA CYS A 387 5.53 6.18 -14.90
C CYS A 387 5.85 4.83 -14.23
N PRO A 388 7.13 4.42 -14.15
CA PRO A 388 7.52 3.29 -13.32
C PRO A 388 7.09 3.49 -11.86
N ALA A 389 6.73 2.40 -11.17
CA ALA A 389 6.64 2.41 -9.72
C ALA A 389 8.02 2.21 -9.09
N MET A 390 8.82 1.33 -9.70
CA MET A 390 10.21 1.02 -9.39
C MET A 390 11.00 0.88 -10.70
N PRO A 391 12.33 1.05 -10.69
CA PRO A 391 13.13 0.88 -11.89
C PRO A 391 13.24 -0.57 -12.38
N GLN A 392 12.98 -1.55 -11.52
CA GLN A 392 13.20 -2.98 -11.80
C GLN A 392 12.21 -3.87 -11.03
N PRO A 393 11.98 -5.12 -11.47
CA PRO A 393 11.21 -6.11 -10.73
C PRO A 393 11.80 -6.42 -9.35
N ALA A 394 11.16 -7.32 -8.59
CA ALA A 394 11.61 -7.72 -7.26
C ALA A 394 13.10 -8.11 -7.22
N ILE A 395 13.86 -7.53 -6.30
CA ILE A 395 15.28 -7.83 -6.06
C ILE A 395 15.44 -9.06 -5.15
N LEU A 396 16.63 -9.64 -5.14
CA LEU A 396 16.99 -10.66 -4.17
C LEU A 396 16.99 -10.07 -2.74
N HIS A 397 16.72 -10.91 -1.75
CA HIS A 397 16.83 -10.50 -0.35
C HIS A 397 18.22 -9.95 -0.03
N GLY A 398 18.26 -8.83 0.70
CA GLY A 398 19.46 -8.09 1.04
C GLY A 398 19.91 -7.10 -0.02
N GLY A 399 19.28 -7.10 -1.19
CA GLY A 399 19.66 -6.22 -2.31
C GLY A 399 19.32 -4.75 -2.09
N SER A 400 18.46 -4.42 -1.12
CA SER A 400 18.19 -3.03 -0.74
C SER A 400 19.38 -2.34 -0.07
N ASN A 401 20.36 -3.12 0.43
CA ASN A 401 21.60 -2.58 0.99
C ASN A 401 22.65 -2.21 -0.08
N ASP A 402 22.41 -2.54 -1.35
CA ASP A 402 23.34 -2.17 -2.42
C ASP A 402 23.37 -0.64 -2.59
N PRO A 403 24.57 0.00 -2.68
CA PRO A 403 24.68 1.46 -2.81
C PRO A 403 23.96 2.04 -4.03
N GLY A 404 23.59 1.19 -4.95
CA GLY A 404 22.82 1.55 -6.14
C GLY A 404 21.31 1.39 -5.96
N PHE A 405 20.81 0.80 -4.88
CA PHE A 405 19.39 0.68 -4.62
C PHE A 405 18.81 2.01 -4.11
N GLY A 406 17.58 2.25 -4.38
CA GLY A 406 16.81 3.41 -3.96
C GLY A 406 15.69 3.66 -4.95
N ASP A 407 14.49 3.86 -4.43
CA ASP A 407 13.37 4.30 -5.24
C ASP A 407 13.45 5.83 -5.40
N THR A 408 13.37 6.28 -6.62
CA THR A 408 13.32 7.69 -6.95
C THR A 408 12.09 8.05 -7.80
N TYR A 409 11.25 7.05 -8.12
CA TYR A 409 10.03 7.26 -8.90
C TYR A 409 8.83 7.61 -8.03
N SER A 410 8.84 7.18 -6.77
CA SER A 410 7.76 7.36 -5.82
C SER A 410 7.91 8.58 -4.91
N ASP A 411 9.12 8.99 -4.59
CA ASP A 411 9.46 10.03 -3.60
C ASP A 411 8.76 11.36 -3.84
N ILE A 412 8.75 11.84 -5.09
CA ILE A 412 8.11 13.10 -5.47
C ILE A 412 6.62 13.10 -5.10
N HIS A 413 5.98 11.92 -5.13
CA HIS A 413 4.54 11.79 -4.84
C HIS A 413 4.24 11.70 -3.35
N ASN A 414 5.24 11.37 -2.50
CA ASN A 414 5.15 11.57 -1.05
C ASN A 414 5.41 13.04 -0.70
N LEU A 415 6.44 13.63 -1.29
CA LEU A 415 6.77 15.04 -1.08
C LEU A 415 5.60 15.96 -1.47
N THR A 416 4.95 15.72 -2.61
CA THR A 416 3.81 16.51 -3.09
C THR A 416 2.47 16.12 -2.45
N GLY A 417 2.40 14.92 -1.88
CA GLY A 417 1.14 14.37 -1.34
C GLY A 417 0.13 13.96 -2.40
N PHE A 418 0.52 13.81 -3.67
CA PHE A 418 -0.40 13.45 -4.76
C PHE A 418 -0.83 11.98 -4.66
N PRO A 419 -2.10 11.65 -4.97
CA PRO A 419 -2.58 10.27 -4.95
C PRO A 419 -1.90 9.47 -6.07
N SER A 420 -1.48 8.26 -5.75
CA SER A 420 -0.80 7.35 -6.66
C SER A 420 -1.38 5.94 -6.54
N VAL A 421 -1.73 5.34 -7.65
CA VAL A 421 -2.17 3.95 -7.74
C VAL A 421 -1.11 3.14 -8.48
N VAL A 422 -0.72 2.00 -7.92
CA VAL A 422 0.09 1.01 -8.62
C VAL A 422 -0.80 -0.15 -9.00
N VAL A 423 -0.64 -0.65 -10.21
CA VAL A 423 -1.32 -1.82 -10.74
C VAL A 423 -0.36 -2.62 -11.61
N ARG A 424 -0.51 -3.95 -11.66
CA ARG A 424 0.32 -4.78 -12.55
C ARG A 424 0.11 -4.36 -13.99
N GLY A 425 1.18 -3.89 -14.65
CA GLY A 425 1.20 -3.50 -16.05
C GLY A 425 1.96 -4.48 -16.95
N GLY A 426 2.79 -5.36 -16.36
CA GLY A 426 3.62 -6.28 -17.12
C GLY A 426 4.18 -7.45 -16.32
N THR A 427 5.05 -8.21 -16.97
CA THR A 427 5.76 -9.36 -16.40
C THR A 427 7.18 -9.38 -16.98
N SER A 428 8.18 -9.61 -16.15
CA SER A 428 9.57 -9.75 -16.61
C SER A 428 9.79 -11.10 -17.31
N PRO A 429 10.91 -11.25 -18.04
CA PRO A 429 11.28 -12.54 -18.66
C PRO A 429 11.38 -13.69 -17.64
N GLU A 430 11.71 -13.41 -16.39
CA GLU A 430 11.78 -14.39 -15.28
C GLU A 430 10.42 -14.72 -14.69
N GLY A 431 9.33 -14.11 -15.16
CA GLY A 431 7.97 -14.32 -14.64
C GLY A 431 7.59 -13.43 -13.46
N LEU A 432 8.42 -12.44 -13.12
CA LEU A 432 8.15 -11.52 -12.01
C LEU A 432 7.16 -10.41 -12.43
N PRO A 433 6.24 -10.00 -11.55
CA PRO A 433 5.33 -8.90 -11.82
C PRO A 433 6.08 -7.57 -11.99
N ILE A 434 5.52 -6.70 -12.83
CA ILE A 434 5.93 -5.32 -12.98
C ILE A 434 4.71 -4.43 -12.81
N GLY A 435 4.73 -3.58 -11.78
CA GLY A 435 3.69 -2.58 -11.54
C GLY A 435 3.98 -1.29 -12.31
N VAL A 436 2.90 -0.60 -12.70
CA VAL A 436 2.96 0.74 -13.29
C VAL A 436 2.25 1.71 -12.35
N GLN A 437 2.81 2.90 -12.18
CA GLN A 437 2.28 3.94 -11.31
C GLN A 437 1.44 4.94 -12.09
N LEU A 438 0.22 5.19 -11.62
CA LEU A 438 -0.75 6.18 -12.13
C LEU A 438 -0.92 7.26 -11.06
N VAL A 439 -0.50 8.49 -11.35
CA VAL A 439 -0.53 9.60 -10.40
C VAL A 439 -1.48 10.68 -10.90
N ALA A 440 -2.38 11.15 -10.05
CA ALA A 440 -3.27 12.26 -10.37
C ALA A 440 -2.97 13.48 -9.49
N GLY A 441 -3.56 14.61 -9.81
CA GLY A 441 -3.47 15.79 -8.95
C GLY A 441 -4.12 15.58 -7.58
N PRO A 442 -3.89 16.47 -6.62
CA PRO A 442 -4.41 16.31 -5.26
C PRO A 442 -5.94 16.18 -5.26
N TRP A 443 -6.44 15.25 -4.43
CA TRP A 443 -7.88 14.95 -4.28
C TRP A 443 -8.55 14.36 -5.53
N ARG A 444 -7.75 13.84 -6.46
CA ARG A 444 -8.22 13.21 -7.70
C ARG A 444 -7.93 11.69 -7.70
N GLU A 445 -8.17 11.04 -6.59
CA GLU A 445 -8.12 9.57 -6.49
C GLU A 445 -9.04 8.91 -7.52
N ASP A 446 -10.17 9.56 -7.85
CA ASP A 446 -11.10 9.12 -8.89
C ASP A 446 -10.41 8.95 -10.25
N VAL A 447 -9.55 9.88 -10.64
CA VAL A 447 -8.84 9.84 -11.92
C VAL A 447 -7.74 8.77 -11.90
N ALA A 448 -6.95 8.71 -10.82
CA ALA A 448 -5.90 7.70 -10.67
C ALA A 448 -6.48 6.27 -10.69
N LEU A 449 -7.58 6.02 -9.96
CA LEU A 449 -8.27 4.73 -9.93
C LEU A 449 -8.89 4.37 -11.30
N ALA A 450 -9.50 5.33 -11.99
CA ALA A 450 -10.08 5.10 -13.31
C ALA A 450 -9.00 4.75 -14.35
N ALA A 451 -7.88 5.46 -14.34
CA ALA A 451 -6.74 5.17 -15.21
C ALA A 451 -6.13 3.79 -14.88
N ALA A 452 -5.94 3.48 -13.58
CA ALA A 452 -5.44 2.18 -13.14
C ALA A 452 -6.37 1.03 -13.57
N ARG A 453 -7.70 1.23 -13.51
CA ARG A 453 -8.68 0.24 -13.97
C ARG A 453 -8.58 -0.02 -15.48
N ALA A 454 -8.32 1.01 -16.27
CA ALA A 454 -8.10 0.84 -17.72
C ALA A 454 -6.83 0.04 -18.02
N VAL A 455 -5.74 0.33 -17.30
CA VAL A 455 -4.49 -0.44 -17.39
C VAL A 455 -4.69 -1.88 -16.93
N GLU A 456 -5.39 -2.12 -15.80
CA GLU A 456 -5.71 -3.46 -15.30
C GLU A 456 -6.49 -4.29 -16.32
N ALA A 457 -7.49 -3.68 -16.97
CA ALA A 457 -8.28 -4.35 -17.99
C ALA A 457 -7.45 -4.77 -19.22
N ALA A 458 -6.48 -3.95 -19.62
CA ALA A 458 -5.59 -4.22 -20.76
C ALA A 458 -4.50 -5.24 -20.43
N SER A 459 -3.91 -5.18 -19.23
CA SER A 459 -2.80 -6.06 -18.80
C SER A 459 -3.29 -7.41 -18.24
N GLY A 460 -4.58 -7.55 -17.94
CA GLY A 460 -5.16 -8.68 -17.19
C GLY A 460 -4.99 -8.59 -15.66
N GLY A 461 -4.28 -7.58 -15.17
CA GLY A 461 -4.10 -7.31 -13.75
C GLY A 461 -3.37 -8.42 -12.99
N TRP A 462 -3.81 -8.67 -11.75
CA TRP A 462 -3.24 -9.71 -10.90
C TRP A 462 -3.30 -11.10 -11.55
N GLN A 463 -2.23 -11.86 -11.42
CA GLN A 463 -2.11 -13.26 -11.83
C GLN A 463 -1.70 -14.09 -10.61
N PRO A 464 -2.16 -15.33 -10.45
CA PRO A 464 -1.77 -16.16 -9.31
C PRO A 464 -0.27 -16.48 -9.36
N PRO A 465 0.44 -16.37 -8.21
CA PRO A 465 1.83 -16.79 -8.12
C PRO A 465 1.95 -18.33 -8.13
N PRO A 466 3.15 -18.87 -8.46
CA PRO A 466 3.41 -20.31 -8.50
C PRO A 466 3.62 -20.91 -7.09
N LEU A 467 2.63 -20.78 -6.20
CA LEU A 467 2.65 -21.24 -4.81
C LEU A 467 2.01 -22.61 -4.62
#